data_5cb0450a74afcc54a95425741fce0cef
#
_entry.id   5cb0450a74afcc54a95425741fce0cef
#
_cell.length_a   1.000
_cell.length_b   1.000
_cell.length_c   1.000
_cell.angle_alpha   90.00
_cell.angle_beta   90.00
_cell.angle_gamma   90.00
#
_symmetry.space_group_name_H-M   'P 1'
#
loop_
_entity.id
_entity.type
_entity.pdbx_description
1 polymer ?
#
loop_
_entity_poly.entity_id
_entity_poly.type
_entity_poly.pdbx_seq_one_letter_code
_entity_poly.pdbx_strand_id
1 'polypeptide(L)'
;FSTVCTGIVFHNTLASSDYGWLKKVTFDPRPSYFAVLLWKKLMGDTVYASGEPIREGAHVFAHSRADGKEGNAYLIINNSWTETTTVELPSEAEIYALTGTTGMRSRTMCLNGKELVLGENDTLPELIGARVSGKVEIAPGGCTFIVI
;
A
#
# COMPACT_ATOMS: atom_id res chain seq x y z
N PHE A 1 -10.03 -2.37 -11.75
CA PHE A 1 -8.87 -2.31 -12.66
C PHE A 1 -7.96 -3.53 -12.52
N SER A 2 -7.55 -3.92 -11.33
CA SER A 2 -6.63 -5.03 -11.10
C SER A 2 -7.18 -6.42 -11.46
N THR A 3 -8.44 -6.55 -11.82
CA THR A 3 -9.07 -7.83 -12.17
C THR A 3 -9.42 -7.96 -13.66
N VAL A 4 -9.41 -6.87 -14.41
CA VAL A 4 -9.92 -6.86 -15.81
C VAL A 4 -9.06 -6.04 -16.76
N CYS A 5 -8.08 -5.28 -16.28
CA CYS A 5 -7.31 -4.35 -17.10
C CYS A 5 -5.88 -4.84 -17.34
N THR A 6 -5.38 -4.54 -18.53
CA THR A 6 -3.98 -4.76 -18.91
C THR A 6 -3.02 -3.68 -18.37
N GLY A 7 -3.53 -2.75 -17.57
CA GLY A 7 -2.75 -1.66 -16.99
C GLY A 7 -3.58 -0.76 -16.09
N ILE A 8 -2.93 0.21 -15.50
CA ILE A 8 -3.54 1.22 -14.63
C ILE A 8 -3.48 2.58 -15.32
N VAL A 9 -4.61 3.27 -15.39
CA VAL A 9 -4.67 4.66 -15.84
C VAL A 9 -4.80 5.54 -14.62
N PHE A 10 -3.81 6.39 -14.39
CA PHE A 10 -3.87 7.43 -13.37
C PHE A 10 -4.35 8.74 -13.99
N HIS A 11 -5.45 9.25 -13.47
CA HIS A 11 -5.86 10.63 -13.71
C HIS A 11 -5.52 11.45 -12.48
N ASN A 12 -4.27 11.89 -12.41
CA ASN A 12 -3.79 12.69 -11.29
C ASN A 12 -2.83 13.75 -11.75
N THR A 13 -2.63 14.76 -10.91
CA THR A 13 -1.65 15.82 -11.13
C THR A 13 -0.43 15.59 -10.24
N LEU A 14 0.74 16.04 -10.69
CA LEU A 14 1.95 15.93 -9.88
C LEU A 14 1.82 16.73 -8.59
N ALA A 15 1.60 18.05 -8.69
CA ALA A 15 1.54 18.96 -7.54
C ALA A 15 0.53 20.11 -7.69
N SER A 16 -0.32 20.13 -8.71
CA SER A 16 -1.20 21.27 -9.00
C SER A 16 -2.50 21.30 -8.21
N SER A 17 -2.85 20.25 -7.50
CA SER A 17 -4.08 20.14 -6.72
C SER A 17 -3.86 19.40 -5.41
N ASP A 18 -4.89 19.41 -4.53
CA ASP A 18 -4.88 18.62 -3.30
C ASP A 18 -4.96 17.11 -3.53
N TYR A 19 -5.31 16.69 -4.73
CA TYR A 19 -5.28 15.29 -5.18
C TYR A 19 -3.94 14.89 -5.82
N GLY A 20 -2.99 15.84 -5.93
CA GLY A 20 -1.66 15.56 -6.48
C GLY A 20 -0.85 14.58 -5.64
N TRP A 21 0.16 13.99 -6.23
CA TRP A 21 1.09 13.10 -5.52
C TRP A 21 2.05 13.84 -4.61
N LEU A 22 2.33 15.11 -4.93
CA LEU A 22 3.17 15.99 -4.15
C LEU A 22 2.35 17.16 -3.59
N LYS A 23 2.80 17.74 -2.51
CA LYS A 23 2.25 19.00 -1.99
C LYS A 23 2.56 20.15 -2.95
N LYS A 24 1.61 21.07 -3.11
CA LYS A 24 1.68 22.15 -4.12
C LYS A 24 2.86 23.10 -3.94
N VAL A 25 3.27 23.37 -2.70
CA VAL A 25 4.27 24.40 -2.40
C VAL A 25 5.63 23.78 -2.04
N THR A 26 5.63 22.76 -1.18
CA THR A 26 6.86 22.15 -0.68
C THR A 26 7.34 20.97 -1.53
N PHE A 27 6.48 20.46 -2.41
CA PHE A 27 6.71 19.27 -3.22
C PHE A 27 6.98 17.98 -2.42
N ASP A 28 6.74 17.99 -1.10
CA ASP A 28 6.80 16.77 -0.29
C ASP A 28 5.84 15.70 -0.81
N PRO A 29 6.23 14.42 -0.76
CA PRO A 29 5.35 13.31 -1.12
C PRO A 29 4.09 13.27 -0.24
N ARG A 30 2.95 13.00 -0.86
CA ARG A 30 1.69 12.71 -0.16
C ARG A 30 1.57 11.21 0.10
N PRO A 31 0.65 10.78 0.98
CA PRO A 31 0.42 9.37 1.28
C PRO A 31 0.27 8.47 0.04
N SER A 32 -0.49 8.93 -0.95
CA SER A 32 -0.72 8.21 -2.21
C SER A 32 0.56 7.94 -3.02
N TYR A 33 1.56 8.81 -2.92
CA TYR A 33 2.86 8.63 -3.57
C TYR A 33 3.57 7.36 -3.09
N PHE A 34 3.62 7.15 -1.77
CA PHE A 34 4.25 5.97 -1.20
C PHE A 34 3.50 4.68 -1.50
N ALA A 35 2.15 4.72 -1.55
CA ALA A 35 1.36 3.58 -1.95
C ALA A 35 1.66 3.15 -3.39
N VAL A 36 1.79 4.11 -4.32
CA VAL A 36 2.16 3.82 -5.72
C VAL A 36 3.59 3.30 -5.84
N LEU A 37 4.54 3.84 -5.07
CA LEU A 37 5.90 3.31 -5.05
C LEU A 37 5.96 1.86 -4.58
N LEU A 38 5.22 1.52 -3.51
CA LEU A 38 5.12 0.13 -3.04
C LEU A 38 4.42 -0.76 -4.07
N TRP A 39 3.34 -0.29 -4.69
CA TRP A 39 2.70 -1.03 -5.77
C TRP A 39 3.72 -1.40 -6.86
N LYS A 40 4.43 -0.40 -7.39
CA LYS A 40 5.45 -0.62 -8.43
C LYS A 40 6.58 -1.54 -7.98
N LYS A 41 6.95 -1.49 -6.71
CA LYS A 41 8.03 -2.31 -6.13
C LYS A 41 7.63 -3.77 -5.94
N LEU A 42 6.35 -4.04 -5.60
CA LEU A 42 5.94 -5.34 -5.06
C LEU A 42 4.97 -6.10 -5.98
N MET A 43 4.05 -5.40 -6.66
CA MET A 43 2.97 -6.00 -7.44
C MET A 43 3.43 -6.24 -8.88
N GLY A 44 3.46 -7.49 -9.29
CA GLY A 44 3.83 -7.89 -10.66
C GLY A 44 2.66 -7.78 -11.65
N ASP A 45 2.91 -8.15 -12.90
CA ASP A 45 2.00 -7.93 -14.02
C ASP A 45 0.87 -8.96 -14.12
N THR A 46 1.03 -10.14 -13.53
CA THR A 46 -0.02 -11.16 -13.54
C THR A 46 -1.01 -10.90 -12.39
N VAL A 47 -2.27 -10.75 -12.74
CA VAL A 47 -3.36 -10.51 -11.79
C VAL A 47 -4.09 -11.81 -11.50
N TYR A 48 -4.33 -12.11 -10.23
CA TYR A 48 -5.07 -13.29 -9.78
C TYR A 48 -6.45 -12.90 -9.25
N ALA A 49 -7.40 -13.82 -9.32
CA ALA A 49 -8.70 -13.62 -8.70
C ALA A 49 -8.55 -13.52 -7.18
N SER A 50 -9.05 -12.45 -6.60
CA SER A 50 -8.88 -12.13 -5.17
C SER A 50 -10.18 -11.88 -4.42
N GLY A 51 -11.31 -12.25 -4.99
CA GLY A 51 -12.64 -12.11 -4.41
C GLY A 51 -13.47 -11.01 -5.04
N GLU A 52 -14.70 -10.87 -4.57
CA GLU A 52 -15.65 -9.88 -5.07
C GLU A 52 -15.45 -8.52 -4.40
N PRO A 53 -15.71 -7.42 -5.11
CA PRO A 53 -15.70 -6.08 -4.53
C PRO A 53 -16.76 -5.97 -3.43
N ILE A 54 -16.36 -5.42 -2.30
CA ILE A 54 -17.24 -5.17 -1.16
C ILE A 54 -17.32 -3.68 -0.87
N ARG A 55 -18.37 -3.26 -0.18
CA ARG A 55 -18.57 -1.84 0.16
C ARG A 55 -17.72 -1.39 1.33
N GLU A 56 -17.58 -2.25 2.32
CA GLU A 56 -16.87 -2.00 3.57
C GLU A 56 -16.10 -3.26 3.97
N GLY A 57 -14.99 -3.10 4.68
CA GLY A 57 -14.12 -4.17 5.11
C GLY A 57 -12.87 -4.30 4.24
N ALA A 58 -12.28 -5.50 4.19
CA ALA A 58 -11.01 -5.72 3.52
C ALA A 58 -11.18 -5.99 2.02
N HIS A 59 -10.59 -5.14 1.21
CA HIS A 59 -10.42 -5.37 -0.23
C HIS A 59 -9.06 -6.01 -0.47
N VAL A 60 -9.03 -7.14 -1.16
CA VAL A 60 -7.81 -7.89 -1.45
C VAL A 60 -7.52 -7.86 -2.93
N PHE A 61 -6.29 -7.52 -3.30
CA PHE A 61 -5.76 -7.58 -4.67
C PHE A 61 -4.55 -8.49 -4.67
N ALA A 62 -4.55 -9.49 -5.57
CA ALA A 62 -3.50 -10.50 -5.65
C ALA A 62 -2.81 -10.45 -7.00
N HIS A 63 -1.49 -10.39 -6.97
CA HIS A 63 -0.63 -10.33 -8.16
C HIS A 63 0.54 -11.30 -8.02
N SER A 64 1.21 -11.57 -9.15
CA SER A 64 2.57 -12.10 -9.10
C SER A 64 3.50 -11.10 -8.41
N ARG A 65 4.65 -11.55 -8.00
CA ARG A 65 5.68 -10.67 -7.42
C ARG A 65 6.39 -9.88 -8.52
N ALA A 66 6.62 -8.60 -8.27
CA ALA A 66 7.33 -7.72 -9.21
C ALA A 66 8.82 -8.09 -9.37
N ASP A 67 9.42 -8.77 -8.38
CA ASP A 67 10.81 -9.23 -8.44
C ASP A 67 11.01 -10.53 -9.26
N GLY A 68 9.93 -11.08 -9.82
CA GLY A 68 9.93 -12.29 -10.64
C GLY A 68 10.18 -13.60 -9.89
N LYS A 69 10.26 -13.57 -8.57
CA LYS A 69 10.37 -14.79 -7.75
C LYS A 69 9.05 -15.52 -7.65
N GLU A 70 9.13 -16.80 -7.27
CA GLU A 70 7.94 -17.59 -6.91
C GLU A 70 7.19 -16.96 -5.74
N GLY A 71 5.87 -17.16 -5.71
CA GLY A 71 5.00 -16.62 -4.68
C GLY A 71 4.10 -15.51 -5.21
N ASN A 72 3.44 -14.83 -4.28
CA ASN A 72 2.45 -13.81 -4.60
C ASN A 72 2.68 -12.53 -3.80
N ALA A 73 2.23 -11.43 -4.38
CA ALA A 73 2.12 -10.14 -3.71
C ALA A 73 0.64 -9.78 -3.57
N TYR A 74 0.25 -9.39 -2.36
CA TYR A 74 -1.10 -8.98 -2.04
C TYR A 74 -1.10 -7.52 -1.61
N LEU A 75 -2.11 -6.78 -2.04
CA LEU A 75 -2.48 -5.52 -1.42
C LEU A 75 -3.82 -5.72 -0.71
N ILE A 76 -3.88 -5.38 0.57
CA ILE A 76 -5.09 -5.42 1.37
C ILE A 76 -5.39 -4.02 1.87
N ILE A 77 -6.59 -3.54 1.52
CA ILE A 77 -7.08 -2.22 1.95
C ILE A 77 -8.27 -2.46 2.87
N ASN A 78 -8.12 -2.11 4.14
CA ASN A 78 -9.25 -2.13 5.06
C ASN A 78 -10.05 -0.83 4.94
N ASN A 79 -11.19 -0.91 4.26
CA ASN A 79 -12.08 0.25 4.03
C ASN A 79 -13.08 0.48 5.17
N SER A 80 -12.95 -0.21 6.29
CA SER A 80 -13.75 0.07 7.49
C SER A 80 -13.26 1.34 8.19
N TRP A 81 -14.18 2.06 8.82
CA TRP A 81 -13.88 3.22 9.67
C TRP A 81 -13.58 2.83 11.11
N THR A 82 -14.03 1.67 11.55
CA THR A 82 -14.02 1.27 12.97
C THR A 82 -13.41 -0.10 13.22
N GLU A 83 -13.52 -1.02 12.25
CA GLU A 83 -13.18 -2.42 12.45
C GLU A 83 -11.78 -2.75 11.94
N THR A 84 -11.01 -3.44 12.76
CA THR A 84 -9.73 -4.04 12.36
C THR A 84 -9.98 -5.32 11.57
N THR A 85 -9.26 -5.52 10.48
CA THR A 85 -9.27 -6.78 9.73
C THR A 85 -8.06 -7.61 10.13
N THR A 86 -8.30 -8.89 10.44
CA THR A 86 -7.24 -9.87 10.72
C THR A 86 -7.06 -10.78 9.51
N VAL A 87 -5.81 -10.95 9.08
CA VAL A 87 -5.42 -11.85 7.99
C VAL A 87 -4.52 -12.93 8.54
N GLU A 88 -4.84 -14.19 8.26
CA GLU A 88 -3.99 -15.35 8.58
C GLU A 88 -3.02 -15.62 7.44
N LEU A 89 -1.74 -15.66 7.76
CA LEU A 89 -0.68 -15.94 6.80
C LEU A 89 -0.41 -17.46 6.73
N PRO A 90 -0.37 -18.05 5.52
CA PRO A 90 -0.08 -19.48 5.36
C PRO A 90 1.38 -19.83 5.68
N SER A 91 2.27 -18.84 5.64
CA SER A 91 3.72 -18.98 5.88
C SER A 91 4.30 -17.67 6.38
N GLU A 92 5.62 -17.62 6.61
CA GLU A 92 6.34 -16.36 6.81
C GLU A 92 6.16 -15.46 5.57
N ALA A 93 5.92 -14.19 5.82
CA ALA A 93 5.71 -13.17 4.79
C ALA A 93 6.48 -11.90 5.12
N GLU A 94 6.71 -11.07 4.11
CA GLU A 94 7.21 -9.72 4.26
C GLU A 94 6.05 -8.73 4.13
N ILE A 95 5.82 -7.90 5.15
CA ILE A 95 4.74 -6.91 5.15
C ILE A 95 5.26 -5.48 5.00
N TYR A 96 4.43 -4.66 4.36
CA TYR A 96 4.62 -3.23 4.17
C TYR A 96 3.31 -2.53 4.54
N ALA A 97 3.13 -2.27 5.84
CA ALA A 97 1.93 -1.65 6.36
C ALA A 97 2.02 -0.13 6.32
N LEU A 98 1.21 0.48 5.46
CA LEU A 98 1.06 1.93 5.39
C LEU A 98 -0.07 2.39 6.31
N THR A 99 0.24 3.30 7.21
CA THR A 99 -0.71 3.91 8.15
C THR A 99 -0.48 5.40 8.25
N GLY A 100 -1.53 6.16 8.48
CA GLY A 100 -1.39 7.60 8.77
C GLY A 100 -0.79 7.82 10.16
N THR A 101 0.10 8.79 10.31
CA THR A 101 0.73 9.11 11.61
C THR A 101 -0.28 9.52 12.69
N THR A 102 -1.40 10.11 12.29
CA THR A 102 -2.48 10.58 13.19
C THR A 102 -3.85 9.99 12.84
N GLY A 103 -3.85 8.78 12.23
CA GLY A 103 -5.05 8.09 11.77
C GLY A 103 -5.41 8.35 10.30
N MET A 104 -6.61 7.96 9.90
CA MET A 104 -7.06 7.90 8.50
C MET A 104 -7.02 9.23 7.73
N ARG A 105 -7.10 10.37 8.42
CA ARG A 105 -7.05 11.71 7.81
C ARG A 105 -5.66 12.33 7.84
N SER A 106 -4.66 11.57 8.21
CA SER A 106 -3.29 12.06 8.25
C SER A 106 -2.78 12.48 6.88
N ARG A 107 -1.98 13.54 6.85
CA ARG A 107 -1.26 14.00 5.66
C ARG A 107 0.16 13.47 5.57
N THR A 108 0.57 12.70 6.57
CA THR A 108 1.87 12.03 6.66
C THR A 108 1.66 10.54 6.91
N MET A 109 2.62 9.72 6.49
CA MET A 109 2.51 8.26 6.50
C MET A 109 3.64 7.62 7.28
N CYS A 110 3.32 6.49 7.90
CA CYS A 110 4.29 5.53 8.40
C CYS A 110 4.30 4.27 7.53
N LEU A 111 5.46 3.66 7.40
CA LEU A 111 5.65 2.30 6.91
C LEU A 111 6.11 1.43 8.09
N ASN A 112 5.35 0.40 8.42
CA ASN A 112 5.63 -0.48 9.58
C ASN A 112 5.90 0.32 10.87
N GLY A 113 5.14 1.41 11.10
CA GLY A 113 5.26 2.28 12.27
C GLY A 113 6.37 3.35 12.20
N LYS A 114 7.23 3.33 11.18
CA LYS A 114 8.27 4.35 10.97
C LYS A 114 7.76 5.41 10.00
N GLU A 115 7.82 6.68 10.40
CA GLU A 115 7.40 7.79 9.53
C GLU A 115 8.25 7.89 8.26
N LEU A 116 7.58 8.09 7.12
CA LEU A 116 8.21 8.27 5.81
C LEU A 116 8.47 9.75 5.58
N VAL A 117 9.71 10.15 5.77
CA VAL A 117 10.18 11.53 5.58
C VAL A 117 11.30 11.54 4.54
N LEU A 118 11.32 12.56 3.69
CA LEU A 118 12.45 12.77 2.78
C LEU A 118 13.74 13.03 3.58
N GLY A 119 14.81 12.42 3.14
CA GLY A 119 16.15 12.70 3.64
C GLY A 119 16.75 13.97 3.02
N GLU A 120 18.04 14.18 3.26
CA GLU A 120 18.79 15.27 2.64
C GLU A 120 18.75 15.19 1.10
N ASN A 121 18.69 16.34 0.46
CA ASN A 121 18.58 16.46 -0.99
C ASN A 121 17.39 15.71 -1.59
N ASP A 122 16.25 15.72 -0.90
CA ASP A 122 15.00 15.08 -1.31
C ASP A 122 15.11 13.56 -1.53
N THR A 123 16.08 12.92 -0.88
CA THR A 123 16.27 11.47 -0.95
C THR A 123 15.05 10.76 -0.38
N LEU A 124 14.48 9.84 -1.16
CA LEU A 124 13.35 9.03 -0.71
C LEU A 124 13.76 8.09 0.43
N PRO A 125 12.90 7.92 1.46
CA PRO A 125 13.14 6.93 2.50
C PRO A 125 13.15 5.52 1.93
N GLU A 126 13.96 4.65 2.51
CA GLU A 126 13.95 3.23 2.15
C GLU A 126 12.61 2.58 2.54
N LEU A 127 12.00 1.90 1.58
CA LEU A 127 10.78 1.13 1.80
C LEU A 127 11.16 -0.32 2.14
N ILE A 128 11.38 -0.56 3.44
CA ILE A 128 11.79 -1.87 3.97
C ILE A 128 10.58 -2.59 4.55
N GLY A 129 10.38 -3.85 4.15
CA GLY A 129 9.37 -4.74 4.71
C GLY A 129 9.77 -5.27 6.09
N ALA A 130 8.78 -5.72 6.84
CA ALA A 130 8.98 -6.42 8.09
C ALA A 130 8.59 -7.89 7.93
N ARG A 131 9.42 -8.81 8.42
CA ARG A 131 9.08 -10.24 8.41
C ARG A 131 8.10 -10.56 9.51
N VAL A 132 7.05 -11.27 9.15
CA VAL A 132 5.98 -11.69 10.05
C VAL A 132 5.50 -13.08 9.73
N SER A 133 4.90 -13.74 10.71
CA SER A 133 4.22 -15.04 10.55
C SER A 133 2.95 -15.07 11.39
N GLY A 134 2.03 -15.96 11.04
CA GLY A 134 0.77 -16.15 11.76
C GLY A 134 -0.28 -15.10 11.37
N LYS A 135 -0.66 -14.19 12.26
CA LYS A 135 -1.75 -13.22 12.04
C LYS A 135 -1.21 -11.81 11.86
N VAL A 136 -1.80 -11.09 10.90
CA VAL A 136 -1.55 -9.67 10.66
C VAL A 136 -2.84 -8.91 10.88
N GLU A 137 -2.79 -7.86 11.69
CA GLU A 137 -3.90 -6.95 11.93
C GLU A 137 -3.76 -5.70 11.06
N ILE A 138 -4.82 -5.38 10.33
CA ILE A 138 -4.89 -4.19 9.47
C ILE A 138 -5.92 -3.25 10.07
N ALA A 139 -5.45 -2.15 10.62
CA ALA A 139 -6.28 -1.14 11.25
C ALA A 139 -7.30 -0.52 10.28
N PRO A 140 -8.35 0.15 10.78
CA PRO A 140 -9.29 0.91 9.96
C PRO A 140 -8.56 1.89 9.04
N GLY A 141 -8.92 1.90 7.75
CA GLY A 141 -8.27 2.70 6.71
C GLY A 141 -6.84 2.31 6.39
N GLY A 142 -6.35 1.19 6.94
CA GLY A 142 -5.01 0.68 6.68
C GLY A 142 -4.86 0.12 5.27
N CYS A 143 -3.64 0.26 4.74
CA CYS A 143 -3.24 -0.24 3.43
C CYS A 143 -1.96 -1.06 3.62
N THR A 144 -2.03 -2.38 3.45
CA THR A 144 -0.92 -3.28 3.72
C THR A 144 -0.60 -4.13 2.50
N PHE A 145 0.67 -4.09 2.06
CA PHE A 145 1.17 -5.04 1.09
C PHE A 145 1.79 -6.23 1.83
N ILE A 146 1.58 -7.42 1.29
CA ILE A 146 2.09 -8.69 1.83
C ILE A 146 2.74 -9.45 0.70
N VAL A 147 3.97 -9.89 0.88
CA VAL A 147 4.73 -10.69 -0.10
C VAL A 147 5.04 -12.05 0.53
N ILE A 148 4.62 -13.11 -0.14
CA ILE A 148 4.81 -14.51 0.27
C ILE A 148 5.62 -15.25 -0.78
#